data_2b731a11175ae4704156b5edb5fcfa1d
#
_entry.id   2b731a11175ae4704156b5edb5fcfa1d
#
_cell.length_a   1.000
_cell.length_b   1.000
_cell.length_c   1.000
_cell.angle_alpha   90.00
_cell.angle_beta   90.00
_cell.angle_gamma   90.00
#
_symmetry.space_group_name_H-M   'P 1'
#
loop_
_entity.id
_entity.type
_entity.pdbx_description
1 polymer ?
#
loop_
_entity_poly.entity_id
_entity_poly.type
_entity_poly.pdbx_seq_one_letter_code
_entity_poly.pdbx_strand_id
1 'polypeptide(L)'
;MKSHGYKKALALAGLISALSAAPAFGAYAATQGWNSSNGNWTYIDETGSVHKGWIHTTDGYYYMDLSTGLMSHGWKQIDGKWYYFKSNGLMATKWQQVDGKWYYLFDTTGVMVTGWLKISNGSDYDYYYLKGDGSMVTGWRQMDNAWYYFRSDGRCVVSNWYQINGLWYYFDGSGQMTTGWQQIGGVYYCMNTDGRMLTGWQTDGTNKYYLDPSSGKMATGWTLIDNAYYYFNESGHMLTGWIQINGQYFYLDPSSGKMYANTSLTLNGVTYTFASNGVCQNVGSQSQSPGGTSVSTGGPGSSSSGTASSGGPGSSSGSGVSYESPGSSSSPSSSSPGSVSTPSGSSSSHNSDELVPFLTTGPKKDN
;
A
#
# COMPACT_ATOMS: atom_id res chain seq x y z
N MET A 1 5.30 -26.60 -29.15
CA MET A 1 6.46 -27.11 -28.41
C MET A 1 5.96 -27.75 -27.12
N LYS A 2 6.23 -29.07 -26.98
CA LYS A 2 5.64 -29.91 -25.93
C LYS A 2 6.40 -29.73 -24.61
N SER A 3 5.72 -29.37 -23.52
CA SER A 3 6.28 -29.38 -22.17
C SER A 3 6.29 -30.80 -21.63
N HIS A 4 7.47 -31.30 -21.28
CA HIS A 4 7.66 -32.63 -20.68
C HIS A 4 7.47 -32.48 -19.14
N GLY A 5 6.39 -33.09 -18.65
CA GLY A 5 6.17 -33.27 -17.23
C GLY A 5 7.10 -34.35 -16.67
N TYR A 6 7.92 -34.01 -15.68
CA TYR A 6 8.69 -34.99 -14.94
C TYR A 6 7.83 -35.57 -13.80
N LYS A 7 7.22 -36.71 -14.08
CA LYS A 7 6.76 -37.64 -13.03
C LYS A 7 7.96 -38.51 -12.65
N LYS A 8 8.65 -38.19 -11.55
CA LYS A 8 9.52 -39.19 -10.91
C LYS A 8 8.71 -39.94 -9.86
N ALA A 9 8.26 -41.11 -10.23
CA ALA A 9 7.78 -42.12 -9.30
C ALA A 9 8.99 -42.66 -8.51
N LEU A 10 8.99 -42.50 -7.17
CA LEU A 10 9.90 -43.25 -6.32
C LEU A 10 9.40 -44.73 -6.29
N ALA A 11 10.09 -45.58 -7.01
CA ALA A 11 9.96 -47.01 -6.82
C ALA A 11 10.82 -47.43 -5.63
N LEU A 12 10.20 -47.72 -4.50
CA LEU A 12 10.86 -48.44 -3.40
C LEU A 12 10.83 -49.91 -3.76
N ALA A 13 11.97 -50.44 -4.17
CA ALA A 13 12.15 -51.87 -4.40
C ALA A 13 12.13 -52.60 -3.04
N GLY A 14 11.03 -53.27 -2.74
CA GLY A 14 10.96 -54.26 -1.67
C GLY A 14 11.60 -55.57 -2.11
N LEU A 15 12.74 -55.93 -1.57
CA LEU A 15 13.29 -57.27 -1.69
C LEU A 15 12.53 -58.23 -0.74
N ILE A 16 11.66 -59.08 -1.30
CA ILE A 16 11.10 -60.25 -0.61
C ILE A 16 12.02 -61.43 -0.88
N SER A 17 12.83 -61.81 0.10
CA SER A 17 13.45 -63.13 0.10
C SER A 17 12.70 -64.04 1.08
N ALA A 18 11.97 -65.01 0.52
CA ALA A 18 11.39 -66.08 1.30
C ALA A 18 12.47 -67.12 1.60
N LEU A 19 12.73 -67.40 2.88
CA LEU A 19 13.35 -68.63 3.30
C LEU A 19 12.59 -69.22 4.49
N SER A 20 12.27 -70.51 4.33
CA SER A 20 11.46 -71.34 5.23
C SER A 20 12.21 -71.81 6.49
N ALA A 21 11.43 -72.00 7.56
CA ALA A 21 11.52 -72.98 8.60
C ALA A 21 12.18 -72.61 9.93
N ALA A 22 11.32 -72.70 10.92
CA ALA A 22 11.44 -73.10 12.34
C ALA A 22 11.43 -71.98 13.41
N PRO A 23 10.75 -72.18 14.53
CA PRO A 23 10.26 -71.12 15.43
C PRO A 23 11.34 -70.71 16.39
N ALA A 24 11.84 -69.54 16.21
CA ALA A 24 12.46 -68.79 17.30
C ALA A 24 11.62 -67.51 17.48
N PHE A 25 11.06 -67.34 18.66
CA PHE A 25 10.49 -66.06 19.08
C PHE A 25 11.61 -65.03 19.13
N GLY A 26 11.99 -64.55 17.97
CA GLY A 26 12.79 -63.38 17.81
C GLY A 26 11.85 -62.23 17.55
N ALA A 27 11.70 -61.29 18.46
CA ALA A 27 11.14 -60.01 18.12
C ALA A 27 11.94 -59.47 16.95
N TYR A 28 11.34 -59.44 15.73
CA TYR A 28 11.92 -58.70 14.62
C TYR A 28 12.02 -57.25 15.10
N ALA A 29 13.24 -56.83 15.42
CA ALA A 29 13.51 -55.39 15.64
C ALA A 29 13.05 -54.71 14.35
N ALA A 30 12.05 -53.86 14.45
CA ALA A 30 11.59 -53.05 13.32
C ALA A 30 12.82 -52.34 12.77
N THR A 31 13.04 -52.42 11.45
CA THR A 31 14.16 -51.72 10.83
C THR A 31 14.00 -50.21 11.04
N GLN A 32 15.07 -49.56 11.52
CA GLN A 32 15.10 -48.11 11.66
C GLN A 32 14.65 -47.41 10.38
N GLY A 33 13.85 -46.34 10.51
CA GLY A 33 13.41 -45.52 9.40
C GLY A 33 11.89 -45.51 9.19
N TRP A 34 11.48 -45.13 8.00
CA TRP A 34 10.09 -45.01 7.64
C TRP A 34 9.40 -46.34 7.42
N ASN A 35 8.27 -46.52 8.11
CA ASN A 35 7.41 -47.68 7.97
C ASN A 35 5.99 -47.26 7.59
N SER A 36 5.38 -48.01 6.67
CA SER A 36 4.00 -47.73 6.22
C SER A 36 3.11 -48.94 6.45
N SER A 37 1.96 -48.73 7.05
CA SER A 37 0.91 -49.72 7.20
C SER A 37 -0.48 -49.11 6.94
N ASN A 38 -1.25 -49.73 6.04
CA ASN A 38 -2.60 -49.24 5.68
C ASN A 38 -2.66 -47.74 5.31
N GLY A 39 -1.63 -47.25 4.61
CA GLY A 39 -1.54 -45.85 4.21
C GLY A 39 -1.07 -44.89 5.32
N ASN A 40 -0.86 -45.37 6.53
CA ASN A 40 -0.32 -44.59 7.64
C ASN A 40 1.19 -44.77 7.72
N TRP A 41 1.93 -43.70 7.97
CA TRP A 41 3.37 -43.69 8.11
C TRP A 41 3.78 -43.50 9.56
N THR A 42 4.75 -44.28 9.99
CA THR A 42 5.47 -44.16 11.27
C THR A 42 6.96 -44.09 11.01
N TYR A 43 7.73 -43.63 11.97
CA TYR A 43 9.18 -43.65 11.91
C TYR A 43 9.72 -44.44 13.10
N ILE A 44 10.58 -45.44 12.83
CA ILE A 44 11.25 -46.24 13.88
C ILE A 44 12.60 -45.61 14.14
N ASP A 45 12.84 -45.25 15.38
CA ASP A 45 14.10 -44.67 15.84
C ASP A 45 15.23 -45.71 16.03
N GLU A 46 16.41 -45.26 16.47
CA GLU A 46 17.58 -46.10 16.70
C GLU A 46 17.38 -47.16 17.80
N THR A 47 16.39 -46.94 18.65
CA THR A 47 16.05 -47.89 19.73
C THR A 47 15.08 -49.00 19.29
N GLY A 48 14.59 -48.90 18.05
CA GLY A 48 13.52 -49.75 17.54
C GLY A 48 12.11 -49.35 17.96
N SER A 49 11.96 -48.16 18.55
CA SER A 49 10.67 -47.63 19.03
C SER A 49 10.02 -46.71 17.99
N VAL A 50 8.70 -46.61 18.05
CA VAL A 50 7.97 -45.62 17.22
C VAL A 50 8.30 -44.23 17.72
N HIS A 51 8.95 -43.45 16.86
CA HIS A 51 9.31 -42.06 17.16
C HIS A 51 8.06 -41.17 17.30
N LYS A 52 8.12 -40.21 18.20
CA LYS A 52 7.08 -39.21 18.48
C LYS A 52 7.68 -37.82 18.50
N GLY A 53 6.94 -36.84 17.97
CA GLY A 53 7.42 -35.46 17.86
C GLY A 53 8.12 -35.16 16.53
N TRP A 54 9.03 -34.20 16.56
CA TRP A 54 9.72 -33.71 15.38
C TRP A 54 10.78 -34.67 14.85
N ILE A 55 10.83 -34.83 13.53
CA ILE A 55 11.90 -35.52 12.82
C ILE A 55 12.49 -34.54 11.80
N HIS A 56 13.81 -34.51 11.71
CA HIS A 56 14.55 -33.79 10.68
C HIS A 56 15.29 -34.82 9.82
N THR A 57 15.05 -34.74 8.51
CA THR A 57 15.70 -35.56 7.47
C THR A 57 16.36 -34.66 6.44
N THR A 58 17.06 -35.24 5.45
CA THR A 58 17.61 -34.51 4.31
C THR A 58 16.52 -33.80 3.49
N ASP A 59 15.28 -34.28 3.52
CA ASP A 59 14.15 -33.68 2.80
C ASP A 59 13.46 -32.55 3.56
N GLY A 60 13.69 -32.46 4.90
CA GLY A 60 13.14 -31.44 5.78
C GLY A 60 12.52 -32.01 7.04
N TYR A 61 11.56 -31.27 7.60
CA TYR A 61 10.93 -31.59 8.88
C TYR A 61 9.60 -32.32 8.71
N TYR A 62 9.37 -33.29 9.62
CA TYR A 62 8.12 -34.05 9.77
C TYR A 62 7.71 -34.00 11.24
N TYR A 63 6.45 -34.26 11.52
CA TYR A 63 5.97 -34.37 12.91
C TYR A 63 5.15 -35.64 13.07
N MET A 64 5.58 -36.44 14.01
CA MET A 64 4.90 -37.66 14.43
C MET A 64 4.00 -37.35 15.61
N ASP A 65 2.71 -37.67 15.50
CA ASP A 65 1.72 -37.38 16.54
C ASP A 65 2.16 -38.00 17.88
N LEU A 66 2.12 -37.22 18.96
CA LEU A 66 2.61 -37.62 20.27
C LEU A 66 1.81 -38.78 20.87
N SER A 67 0.55 -38.95 20.52
CA SER A 67 -0.30 -40.04 21.04
C SER A 67 -0.15 -41.31 20.22
N THR A 68 -0.23 -41.19 18.90
CA THR A 68 -0.32 -42.33 17.97
C THR A 68 1.01 -42.70 17.32
N GLY A 69 1.99 -41.79 17.27
CA GLY A 69 3.20 -41.94 16.48
C GLY A 69 3.00 -41.88 14.97
N LEU A 70 1.83 -41.48 14.49
CA LEU A 70 1.54 -41.38 13.06
C LEU A 70 2.07 -40.05 12.52
N MET A 71 2.52 -40.07 11.25
CA MET A 71 2.97 -38.90 10.53
C MET A 71 1.81 -37.92 10.31
N SER A 72 2.04 -36.66 10.68
CA SER A 72 1.04 -35.59 10.54
C SER A 72 0.86 -35.12 9.11
N HIS A 73 -0.37 -34.79 8.75
CA HIS A 73 -0.78 -34.16 7.49
C HIS A 73 -1.71 -32.99 7.76
N GLY A 74 -1.76 -32.02 6.83
CA GLY A 74 -2.62 -30.85 6.96
C GLY A 74 -2.21 -29.94 8.11
N TRP A 75 -3.16 -29.15 8.60
CA TRP A 75 -2.93 -28.22 9.70
C TRP A 75 -2.75 -28.94 11.04
N LYS A 76 -1.69 -28.59 11.75
CA LYS A 76 -1.40 -29.11 13.09
C LYS A 76 -0.96 -27.98 14.02
N GLN A 77 -1.56 -27.91 15.19
CA GLN A 77 -1.07 -27.04 16.26
C GLN A 77 -0.09 -27.79 17.14
N ILE A 78 1.12 -27.24 17.32
CA ILE A 78 2.19 -27.81 18.11
C ILE A 78 2.73 -26.68 19.01
N ASP A 79 2.70 -26.85 20.31
CA ASP A 79 3.13 -25.85 21.31
C ASP A 79 2.51 -24.46 21.07
N GLY A 80 1.20 -24.42 20.77
CA GLY A 80 0.45 -23.21 20.51
C GLY A 80 0.68 -22.56 19.14
N LYS A 81 1.57 -23.07 18.31
CA LYS A 81 1.88 -22.57 16.97
C LYS A 81 1.28 -23.45 15.89
N TRP A 82 0.80 -22.84 14.78
CA TRP A 82 0.24 -23.58 13.67
C TRP A 82 1.30 -23.88 12.63
N TYR A 83 1.27 -25.13 12.12
CA TYR A 83 2.11 -25.66 11.05
C TYR A 83 1.22 -26.34 10.02
N TYR A 84 1.69 -26.44 8.79
CA TYR A 84 1.03 -27.19 7.75
C TYR A 84 1.98 -28.28 7.22
N PHE A 85 1.48 -29.51 7.20
CA PHE A 85 2.19 -30.65 6.64
C PHE A 85 1.55 -31.08 5.34
N LYS A 86 2.37 -31.18 4.29
CA LYS A 86 1.92 -31.60 2.96
C LYS A 86 1.40 -33.03 3.00
N SER A 87 0.78 -33.49 1.88
CA SER A 87 0.27 -34.87 1.78
C SER A 87 1.34 -35.96 1.94
N ASN A 88 2.61 -35.61 1.69
CA ASN A 88 3.75 -36.50 1.94
C ASN A 88 4.33 -36.35 3.36
N GLY A 89 3.68 -35.63 4.25
CA GLY A 89 4.10 -35.36 5.63
C GLY A 89 5.18 -34.30 5.79
N LEU A 90 5.74 -33.76 4.72
CA LEU A 90 6.78 -32.73 4.80
C LEU A 90 6.19 -31.41 5.31
N MET A 91 6.82 -30.80 6.31
CA MET A 91 6.46 -29.47 6.79
C MET A 91 6.55 -28.46 5.65
N ALA A 92 5.49 -27.69 5.47
CA ALA A 92 5.45 -26.62 4.49
C ALA A 92 6.15 -25.36 5.02
N THR A 93 6.77 -24.63 4.12
CA THR A 93 7.33 -23.29 4.34
C THR A 93 6.92 -22.37 3.20
N LYS A 94 7.03 -21.04 3.40
CA LYS A 94 6.65 -20.02 2.41
C LYS A 94 5.15 -20.06 2.08
N TRP A 95 4.80 -19.58 0.90
CA TRP A 95 3.41 -19.54 0.44
C TRP A 95 2.84 -20.94 0.21
N GLN A 96 1.68 -21.21 0.82
CA GLN A 96 0.89 -22.41 0.61
C GLN A 96 -0.55 -22.05 0.32
N GLN A 97 -1.13 -22.72 -0.68
CA GLN A 97 -2.57 -22.61 -0.93
C GLN A 97 -3.27 -23.84 -0.35
N VAL A 98 -4.21 -23.59 0.57
CA VAL A 98 -5.00 -24.64 1.22
C VAL A 98 -6.46 -24.22 1.16
N ASP A 99 -7.31 -25.09 0.61
CA ASP A 99 -8.76 -24.86 0.45
C ASP A 99 -9.08 -23.50 -0.21
N GLY A 100 -8.32 -23.14 -1.25
CA GLY A 100 -8.49 -21.92 -2.02
C GLY A 100 -7.97 -20.63 -1.34
N LYS A 101 -7.46 -20.70 -0.11
CA LYS A 101 -6.88 -19.58 0.62
C LYS A 101 -5.37 -19.68 0.64
N TRP A 102 -4.69 -18.53 0.60
CA TRP A 102 -3.24 -18.44 0.73
C TRP A 102 -2.83 -18.21 2.17
N TYR A 103 -1.77 -18.90 2.58
CA TYR A 103 -1.11 -18.82 3.89
C TYR A 103 0.38 -18.68 3.70
N TYR A 104 1.05 -18.06 4.65
CA TYR A 104 2.51 -18.02 4.68
C TYR A 104 3.05 -18.72 5.93
N LEU A 105 3.92 -19.69 5.69
CA LEU A 105 4.64 -20.43 6.74
C LEU A 105 6.07 -19.92 6.76
N PHE A 106 6.58 -19.56 7.93
CA PHE A 106 7.91 -18.98 8.07
C PHE A 106 8.99 -19.92 7.49
N ASP A 107 9.90 -19.37 6.69
CA ASP A 107 10.91 -20.10 5.91
C ASP A 107 11.72 -21.11 6.75
N THR A 108 12.19 -20.62 7.89
CA THR A 108 13.13 -21.36 8.74
C THR A 108 12.44 -22.21 9.78
N THR A 109 11.23 -21.85 10.20
CA THR A 109 10.54 -22.50 11.31
C THR A 109 9.28 -23.25 10.92
N GLY A 110 8.70 -22.97 9.74
CA GLY A 110 7.40 -23.52 9.31
C GLY A 110 6.19 -22.97 10.06
N VAL A 111 6.37 -22.01 10.98
CA VAL A 111 5.27 -21.43 11.78
C VAL A 111 4.39 -20.57 10.88
N MET A 112 3.07 -20.74 10.98
CA MET A 112 2.10 -19.91 10.27
C MET A 112 2.19 -18.45 10.71
N VAL A 113 2.29 -17.54 9.72
CA VAL A 113 2.37 -16.09 9.94
C VAL A 113 0.97 -15.50 10.05
N THR A 114 0.78 -14.55 10.95
CA THR A 114 -0.41 -13.69 11.06
C THR A 114 0.03 -12.23 11.17
N GLY A 115 -0.84 -11.28 10.79
CA GLY A 115 -0.51 -9.86 10.77
C GLY A 115 0.26 -9.45 9.52
N TRP A 116 1.01 -8.36 9.62
CA TRP A 116 1.80 -7.84 8.52
C TRP A 116 3.01 -8.74 8.19
N LEU A 117 3.20 -8.97 6.91
CA LEU A 117 4.32 -9.72 6.36
C LEU A 117 5.03 -8.86 5.32
N LYS A 118 6.33 -8.67 5.49
CA LYS A 118 7.22 -7.99 4.55
C LYS A 118 8.11 -9.03 3.87
N ILE A 119 8.10 -9.06 2.55
CA ILE A 119 8.93 -9.98 1.76
C ILE A 119 9.80 -9.15 0.81
N SER A 120 11.11 -9.40 0.80
CA SER A 120 12.02 -8.79 -0.18
C SER A 120 11.71 -9.27 -1.60
N ASN A 121 11.67 -8.34 -2.56
CA ASN A 121 11.50 -8.62 -3.97
C ASN A 121 12.71 -8.15 -4.81
N GLY A 122 13.88 -8.10 -4.20
CA GLY A 122 15.14 -7.62 -4.79
C GLY A 122 15.56 -6.29 -4.19
N SER A 123 15.29 -5.17 -4.84
CA SER A 123 15.65 -3.82 -4.36
C SER A 123 14.59 -3.18 -3.46
N ASP A 124 13.41 -3.80 -3.34
CA ASP A 124 12.26 -3.26 -2.63
C ASP A 124 11.56 -4.36 -1.83
N TYR A 125 10.41 -4.06 -1.26
CA TYR A 125 9.65 -4.99 -0.44
C TYR A 125 8.19 -5.03 -0.88
N ASP A 126 7.62 -6.24 -0.88
CA ASP A 126 6.18 -6.47 -0.96
C ASP A 126 5.60 -6.65 0.44
N TYR A 127 4.47 -6.02 0.70
CA TYR A 127 3.77 -6.10 1.98
C TYR A 127 2.46 -6.85 1.82
N TYR A 128 2.21 -7.78 2.75
CA TYR A 128 1.01 -8.59 2.81
C TYR A 128 0.39 -8.50 4.19
N TYR A 129 -0.86 -8.87 4.32
CA TYR A 129 -1.50 -9.02 5.62
C TYR A 129 -2.20 -10.37 5.72
N LEU A 130 -1.85 -11.13 6.75
CA LEU A 130 -2.45 -12.42 7.08
C LEU A 130 -3.40 -12.22 8.27
N LYS A 131 -4.64 -12.70 8.15
CA LYS A 131 -5.64 -12.61 9.23
C LYS A 131 -5.21 -13.43 10.44
N GLY A 132 -5.98 -13.35 11.53
CA GLY A 132 -5.75 -14.19 12.72
C GLY A 132 -5.86 -15.70 12.46
N ASP A 133 -6.61 -16.09 11.40
CA ASP A 133 -6.67 -17.49 10.93
C ASP A 133 -5.53 -17.85 9.95
N GLY A 134 -4.58 -16.95 9.72
CA GLY A 134 -3.46 -17.10 8.81
C GLY A 134 -3.81 -16.85 7.34
N SER A 135 -5.07 -16.64 6.96
CA SER A 135 -5.44 -16.45 5.55
C SER A 135 -5.06 -15.06 5.05
N MET A 136 -4.47 -15.00 3.84
CA MET A 136 -4.05 -13.77 3.17
C MET A 136 -5.24 -12.86 2.85
N VAL A 137 -5.09 -11.56 3.08
CA VAL A 137 -6.07 -10.54 2.75
C VAL A 137 -5.92 -10.12 1.28
N THR A 138 -7.05 -9.88 0.62
CA THR A 138 -7.16 -9.20 -0.69
C THR A 138 -8.28 -8.17 -0.62
N GLY A 139 -8.25 -7.15 -1.51
CA GLY A 139 -9.24 -6.08 -1.55
C GLY A 139 -9.09 -5.07 -0.41
N TRP A 140 -10.15 -4.34 -0.13
CA TRP A 140 -10.17 -3.32 0.90
C TRP A 140 -10.11 -3.91 2.32
N ARG A 141 -9.29 -3.29 3.16
CA ARG A 141 -9.19 -3.65 4.59
C ARG A 141 -8.99 -2.41 5.45
N GLN A 142 -9.85 -2.26 6.46
CA GLN A 142 -9.66 -1.25 7.49
C GLN A 142 -8.91 -1.85 8.68
N MET A 143 -7.87 -1.15 9.12
CA MET A 143 -7.06 -1.50 10.30
C MET A 143 -6.63 -0.20 10.98
N ASP A 144 -6.78 -0.12 12.30
CA ASP A 144 -6.38 1.03 13.13
C ASP A 144 -6.90 2.38 12.57
N ASN A 145 -8.17 2.41 12.15
CA ASN A 145 -8.86 3.56 11.53
C ASN A 145 -8.31 4.01 10.16
N ALA A 146 -7.37 3.29 9.56
CA ALA A 146 -6.86 3.54 8.22
C ALA A 146 -7.35 2.48 7.23
N TRP A 147 -7.56 2.90 5.99
CA TRP A 147 -7.91 1.99 4.90
C TRP A 147 -6.69 1.61 4.09
N TYR A 148 -6.60 0.33 3.77
CA TYR A 148 -5.57 -0.29 2.92
C TYR A 148 -6.23 -1.01 1.77
N TYR A 149 -5.50 -1.18 0.68
CA TYR A 149 -5.95 -2.00 -0.43
C TYR A 149 -4.89 -3.05 -0.79
N PHE A 150 -5.31 -4.29 -0.79
CA PHE A 150 -4.50 -5.43 -1.18
C PHE A 150 -4.93 -5.92 -2.56
N ARG A 151 -4.00 -6.01 -3.50
CA ARG A 151 -4.24 -6.50 -4.86
C ARG A 151 -4.74 -7.95 -4.82
N SER A 152 -5.16 -8.48 -5.97
CA SER A 152 -5.59 -9.87 -6.09
C SER A 152 -4.49 -10.90 -5.75
N ASP A 153 -3.22 -10.50 -5.90
CA ASP A 153 -2.05 -11.28 -5.50
C ASP A 153 -1.66 -11.11 -4.02
N GLY A 154 -2.43 -10.35 -3.26
CA GLY A 154 -2.24 -10.08 -1.84
C GLY A 154 -1.29 -8.93 -1.51
N ARG A 155 -0.61 -8.32 -2.50
CA ARG A 155 0.30 -7.21 -2.25
C ARG A 155 -0.45 -5.94 -1.85
N CYS A 156 -0.04 -5.31 -0.76
CA CYS A 156 -0.53 -4.00 -0.35
C CYS A 156 -0.08 -2.93 -1.35
N VAL A 157 -0.96 -2.01 -1.71
CA VAL A 157 -0.58 -0.83 -2.50
C VAL A 157 0.08 0.18 -1.56
N VAL A 158 1.29 0.60 -1.89
CA VAL A 158 2.08 1.58 -1.11
C VAL A 158 2.67 2.63 -2.05
N SER A 159 2.79 3.88 -1.57
CA SER A 159 3.39 5.02 -2.30
C SER A 159 2.90 5.16 -3.74
N ASN A 160 1.64 4.87 -4.04
CA ASN A 160 1.19 4.79 -5.42
C ASN A 160 -0.29 5.14 -5.60
N TRP A 161 -0.58 5.61 -6.83
CA TRP A 161 -1.92 5.68 -7.35
C TRP A 161 -2.43 4.29 -7.74
N TYR A 162 -3.66 3.99 -7.41
CA TYR A 162 -4.28 2.74 -7.81
C TYR A 162 -5.75 2.95 -8.21
N GLN A 163 -6.13 2.37 -9.36
CA GLN A 163 -7.49 2.45 -9.85
C GLN A 163 -8.30 1.24 -9.38
N ILE A 164 -9.40 1.50 -8.69
CA ILE A 164 -10.29 0.45 -8.16
C ILE A 164 -11.70 0.74 -8.67
N ASN A 165 -12.26 -0.16 -9.43
CA ASN A 165 -13.59 -0.02 -10.06
C ASN A 165 -13.74 1.31 -10.85
N GLY A 166 -12.71 1.71 -11.58
CA GLY A 166 -12.71 2.93 -12.39
C GLY A 166 -12.41 4.22 -11.61
N LEU A 167 -12.28 4.18 -10.28
CA LEU A 167 -12.00 5.33 -9.42
C LEU A 167 -10.54 5.33 -8.97
N TRP A 168 -9.91 6.49 -8.95
CA TRP A 168 -8.52 6.65 -8.52
C TRP A 168 -8.41 6.94 -7.03
N TYR A 169 -7.47 6.26 -6.39
CA TYR A 169 -7.08 6.40 -4.99
C TYR A 169 -5.57 6.56 -4.90
N TYR A 170 -5.09 7.24 -3.87
CA TYR A 170 -3.67 7.31 -3.56
C TYR A 170 -3.40 6.70 -2.19
N PHE A 171 -2.39 5.85 -2.13
CA PHE A 171 -1.92 5.23 -0.90
C PHE A 171 -0.53 5.77 -0.57
N ASP A 172 -0.34 6.20 0.67
CA ASP A 172 0.92 6.78 1.14
C ASP A 172 2.03 5.73 1.31
N GLY A 173 3.22 6.17 1.77
CA GLY A 173 4.36 5.29 2.03
C GLY A 173 4.12 4.23 3.11
N SER A 174 3.06 4.39 3.91
CA SER A 174 2.62 3.39 4.89
C SER A 174 1.54 2.45 4.33
N GLY A 175 1.13 2.64 3.07
CA GLY A 175 0.03 1.90 2.44
C GLY A 175 -1.35 2.37 2.87
N GLN A 176 -1.46 3.48 3.61
CA GLN A 176 -2.74 4.04 4.05
C GLN A 176 -3.37 4.85 2.92
N MET A 177 -4.66 4.64 2.68
CA MET A 177 -5.44 5.45 1.76
C MET A 177 -5.50 6.89 2.25
N THR A 178 -5.16 7.84 1.36
CA THR A 178 -5.18 9.26 1.68
C THR A 178 -6.53 9.90 1.41
N THR A 179 -6.84 10.97 2.13
CA THR A 179 -8.03 11.82 1.96
C THR A 179 -7.63 13.29 1.97
N GLY A 180 -8.51 14.18 1.51
CA GLY A 180 -8.24 15.61 1.45
C GLY A 180 -7.16 16.00 0.44
N TRP A 181 -6.54 17.16 0.66
CA TRP A 181 -5.47 17.67 -0.20
C TRP A 181 -4.16 16.93 0.02
N GLN A 182 -3.53 16.51 -1.07
CA GLN A 182 -2.25 15.79 -1.07
C GLN A 182 -1.30 16.40 -2.10
N GLN A 183 -0.05 16.61 -1.71
CA GLN A 183 1.01 16.96 -2.66
C GLN A 183 1.79 15.70 -3.05
N ILE A 184 1.67 15.30 -4.31
CA ILE A 184 2.26 14.07 -4.82
C ILE A 184 3.14 14.44 -6.03
N GLY A 185 4.43 14.17 -5.92
CA GLY A 185 5.38 14.56 -6.97
C GLY A 185 5.43 16.07 -7.25
N GLY A 186 5.21 16.91 -6.22
CA GLY A 186 5.21 18.38 -6.35
C GLY A 186 3.88 18.96 -6.85
N VAL A 187 2.89 18.15 -7.18
CA VAL A 187 1.58 18.59 -7.68
C VAL A 187 0.50 18.29 -6.65
N TYR A 188 -0.47 19.21 -6.51
CA TYR A 188 -1.60 19.02 -5.60
C TYR A 188 -2.75 18.27 -6.26
N TYR A 189 -3.34 17.37 -5.48
CA TYR A 189 -4.56 16.61 -5.77
C TYR A 189 -5.48 16.69 -4.56
N CYS A 190 -6.76 16.48 -4.77
CA CYS A 190 -7.74 16.41 -3.69
C CYS A 190 -8.51 15.11 -3.75
N MET A 191 -8.63 14.43 -2.61
CA MET A 191 -9.45 13.24 -2.44
C MET A 191 -10.62 13.56 -1.53
N ASN A 192 -11.78 12.95 -1.80
CA ASN A 192 -12.90 13.06 -0.88
C ASN A 192 -12.70 12.22 0.39
N THR A 193 -13.69 12.21 1.27
CA THR A 193 -13.66 11.41 2.52
C THR A 193 -13.58 9.90 2.29
N ASP A 194 -14.04 9.41 1.13
CA ASP A 194 -13.93 8.00 0.75
C ASP A 194 -12.58 7.70 0.07
N GLY A 195 -11.64 8.67 0.00
CA GLY A 195 -10.35 8.54 -0.65
C GLY A 195 -10.37 8.65 -2.18
N ARG A 196 -11.52 8.92 -2.80
CA ARG A 196 -11.63 9.04 -4.27
C ARG A 196 -11.05 10.35 -4.75
N MET A 197 -10.18 10.30 -5.74
CA MET A 197 -9.65 11.49 -6.39
C MET A 197 -10.77 12.33 -6.98
N LEU A 198 -10.79 13.61 -6.63
CA LEU A 198 -11.72 14.60 -7.16
C LEU A 198 -11.20 15.22 -8.46
N THR A 199 -12.11 15.70 -9.30
CA THR A 199 -11.85 16.44 -10.55
C THR A 199 -12.86 17.57 -10.70
N GLY A 200 -12.59 18.50 -11.64
CA GLY A 200 -13.46 19.64 -11.89
C GLY A 200 -13.41 20.69 -10.79
N TRP A 201 -14.45 21.51 -10.71
CA TRP A 201 -14.57 22.59 -9.75
C TRP A 201 -14.74 22.08 -8.32
N GLN A 202 -13.94 22.65 -7.40
CA GLN A 202 -13.99 22.39 -5.95
C GLN A 202 -14.05 23.70 -5.19
N THR A 203 -14.53 23.67 -3.96
CA THR A 203 -14.54 24.84 -3.05
C THR A 203 -14.30 24.40 -1.60
N ASP A 204 -13.60 25.23 -0.85
CA ASP A 204 -13.47 25.12 0.61
C ASP A 204 -14.46 26.04 1.36
N GLY A 205 -15.41 26.64 0.66
CA GLY A 205 -16.36 27.63 1.16
C GLY A 205 -15.90 29.08 0.97
N THR A 206 -14.59 29.34 0.90
CA THR A 206 -14.01 30.67 0.68
C THR A 206 -13.39 30.78 -0.72
N ASN A 207 -12.60 29.78 -1.10
CA ASN A 207 -11.86 29.76 -2.34
C ASN A 207 -12.44 28.72 -3.30
N LYS A 208 -12.32 28.98 -4.61
CA LYS A 208 -12.62 28.03 -5.65
C LYS A 208 -11.32 27.49 -6.23
N TYR A 209 -11.30 26.22 -6.52
CA TYR A 209 -10.21 25.47 -7.13
C TYR A 209 -10.70 24.75 -8.37
N TYR A 210 -9.81 24.41 -9.27
CA TYR A 210 -10.12 23.55 -10.39
C TYR A 210 -9.12 22.40 -10.48
N LEU A 211 -9.64 21.19 -10.54
CA LEU A 211 -8.87 19.97 -10.70
C LEU A 211 -9.08 19.46 -12.12
N ASP A 212 -8.01 19.29 -12.88
CA ASP A 212 -8.06 18.85 -14.27
C ASP A 212 -8.86 17.54 -14.40
N PRO A 213 -9.88 17.49 -15.28
CA PRO A 213 -10.78 16.34 -15.38
C PRO A 213 -10.10 15.03 -15.75
N SER A 214 -8.99 15.09 -16.47
CA SER A 214 -8.28 13.91 -16.96
C SER A 214 -7.24 13.39 -15.97
N SER A 215 -6.57 14.30 -15.28
CA SER A 215 -5.42 13.97 -14.41
C SER A 215 -5.66 14.18 -12.92
N GLY A 216 -6.70 14.92 -12.53
CA GLY A 216 -6.95 15.33 -11.14
C GLY A 216 -6.01 16.42 -10.62
N LYS A 217 -5.08 16.93 -11.42
CA LYS A 217 -4.09 17.93 -11.00
C LYS A 217 -4.76 19.26 -10.70
N MET A 218 -4.37 19.91 -9.61
CA MET A 218 -4.82 21.25 -9.27
C MET A 218 -4.29 22.26 -10.27
N ALA A 219 -5.18 23.09 -10.80
CA ALA A 219 -4.85 24.19 -11.70
C ALA A 219 -4.13 25.33 -10.98
N THR A 220 -3.09 25.88 -11.63
CA THR A 220 -2.40 27.11 -11.26
C THR A 220 -2.12 27.93 -12.50
N GLY A 221 -2.05 29.26 -12.37
CA GLY A 221 -1.87 30.14 -13.53
C GLY A 221 -3.11 30.21 -14.44
N TRP A 222 -2.89 30.56 -15.69
CA TRP A 222 -3.94 30.61 -16.69
C TRP A 222 -4.45 29.23 -17.07
N THR A 223 -5.74 29.03 -16.97
CA THR A 223 -6.40 27.75 -17.27
C THR A 223 -7.62 27.98 -18.15
N LEU A 224 -7.70 27.28 -19.28
CA LEU A 224 -8.86 27.30 -20.17
C LEU A 224 -9.85 26.22 -19.71
N ILE A 225 -11.06 26.66 -19.34
CA ILE A 225 -12.14 25.78 -18.88
C ILE A 225 -13.41 26.18 -19.63
N ASP A 226 -14.04 25.27 -20.37
CA ASP A 226 -15.27 25.50 -21.12
C ASP A 226 -15.21 26.77 -21.98
N ASN A 227 -14.14 26.95 -22.79
CA ASN A 227 -13.86 28.08 -23.66
C ASN A 227 -13.72 29.44 -22.95
N ALA A 228 -13.52 29.47 -21.63
CA ALA A 228 -13.21 30.68 -20.88
C ALA A 228 -11.89 30.53 -20.13
N TYR A 229 -11.10 31.61 -20.12
CA TYR A 229 -9.88 31.63 -19.30
C TYR A 229 -10.21 32.05 -17.87
N TYR A 230 -9.54 31.37 -16.93
CA TYR A 230 -9.51 31.66 -15.52
C TYR A 230 -8.07 31.78 -15.07
N TYR A 231 -7.84 32.46 -13.96
CA TYR A 231 -6.52 32.51 -13.36
C TYR A 231 -6.55 31.97 -11.92
N PHE A 232 -5.64 31.05 -11.64
CA PHE A 232 -5.46 30.49 -10.31
C PHE A 232 -4.09 30.90 -9.78
N ASN A 233 -4.00 31.35 -8.51
CA ASN A 233 -2.72 31.64 -7.89
C ASN A 233 -1.92 30.34 -7.61
N GLU A 234 -0.72 30.48 -7.04
CA GLU A 234 0.15 29.33 -6.72
C GLU A 234 -0.47 28.37 -5.71
N SER A 235 -1.38 28.87 -4.85
CA SER A 235 -2.15 28.04 -3.91
C SER A 235 -3.39 27.40 -4.57
N GLY A 236 -3.61 27.58 -5.85
CA GLY A 236 -4.77 27.05 -6.60
C GLY A 236 -6.05 27.85 -6.39
N HIS A 237 -6.04 29.00 -5.73
CA HIS A 237 -7.23 29.82 -5.54
C HIS A 237 -7.58 30.57 -6.83
N MET A 238 -8.81 30.43 -7.30
CA MET A 238 -9.33 31.22 -8.43
C MET A 238 -9.34 32.70 -8.07
N LEU A 239 -8.71 33.53 -8.88
CA LEU A 239 -8.74 34.96 -8.72
C LEU A 239 -9.94 35.59 -9.43
N THR A 240 -10.37 36.77 -8.96
CA THR A 240 -11.43 37.60 -9.52
C THR A 240 -11.03 39.07 -9.47
N GLY A 241 -11.72 39.91 -10.25
CA GLY A 241 -11.42 41.34 -10.31
C GLY A 241 -10.18 41.64 -11.16
N TRP A 242 -9.53 42.78 -10.86
CA TRP A 242 -8.31 43.19 -11.54
C TRP A 242 -7.11 42.36 -11.10
N ILE A 243 -6.36 41.87 -12.08
CA ILE A 243 -5.04 41.23 -11.85
C ILE A 243 -4.00 41.85 -12.79
N GLN A 244 -2.75 41.89 -12.33
CA GLN A 244 -1.61 42.33 -13.12
C GLN A 244 -0.60 41.20 -13.27
N ILE A 245 -0.28 40.81 -14.49
CA ILE A 245 0.64 39.74 -14.82
C ILE A 245 1.65 40.27 -15.84
N ASN A 246 2.94 40.24 -15.51
CA ASN A 246 4.03 40.74 -16.34
C ASN A 246 3.79 42.18 -16.84
N GLY A 247 3.25 43.04 -15.98
CA GLY A 247 2.95 44.43 -16.30
C GLY A 247 1.66 44.64 -17.11
N GLN A 248 0.98 43.59 -17.55
CA GLN A 248 -0.28 43.66 -18.27
C GLN A 248 -1.47 43.47 -17.32
N TYR A 249 -2.54 44.25 -17.53
CA TYR A 249 -3.75 44.18 -16.72
C TYR A 249 -4.82 43.32 -17.41
N PHE A 250 -5.46 42.49 -16.59
CA PHE A 250 -6.60 41.67 -16.95
C PHE A 250 -7.72 41.87 -15.95
N TYR A 251 -8.96 41.64 -16.36
CA TYR A 251 -10.10 41.68 -15.47
C TYR A 251 -10.83 40.33 -15.50
N LEU A 252 -11.02 39.77 -14.34
CA LEU A 252 -11.73 38.52 -14.11
C LEU A 252 -13.08 38.84 -13.48
N ASP A 253 -14.15 38.31 -14.05
CA ASP A 253 -15.52 38.59 -13.58
C ASP A 253 -15.66 38.22 -12.08
N PRO A 254 -16.13 39.14 -11.22
CA PRO A 254 -16.18 38.93 -9.79
C PRO A 254 -17.04 37.74 -9.33
N SER A 255 -18.04 37.35 -10.12
CA SER A 255 -18.99 36.28 -9.78
C SER A 255 -18.56 34.94 -10.35
N SER A 256 -18.10 34.92 -11.58
CA SER A 256 -17.76 33.70 -12.30
C SER A 256 -16.26 33.39 -12.35
N GLY A 257 -15.38 34.38 -12.23
CA GLY A 257 -13.93 34.29 -12.41
C GLY A 257 -13.50 34.29 -13.89
N LYS A 258 -14.41 34.40 -14.86
CA LYS A 258 -14.09 34.36 -16.28
C LYS A 258 -13.34 35.62 -16.71
N MET A 259 -12.29 35.48 -17.51
CA MET A 259 -11.53 36.57 -18.05
C MET A 259 -12.37 37.34 -19.12
N TYR A 260 -12.40 38.65 -19.00
CA TYR A 260 -12.93 39.51 -20.07
C TYR A 260 -11.95 39.55 -21.23
N ALA A 261 -12.44 39.26 -22.44
CA ALA A 261 -11.66 39.28 -23.68
C ALA A 261 -12.53 39.71 -24.85
N ASN A 262 -11.94 40.43 -25.80
CA ASN A 262 -12.63 40.91 -27.03
C ASN A 262 -13.93 41.66 -26.71
N THR A 263 -13.91 42.51 -25.66
CA THR A 263 -15.10 43.25 -25.20
C THR A 263 -14.69 44.52 -24.45
N SER A 264 -15.68 45.35 -24.11
CA SER A 264 -15.50 46.52 -23.24
C SER A 264 -16.37 46.38 -21.99
N LEU A 265 -15.90 46.89 -20.87
CA LEU A 265 -16.59 46.92 -19.60
C LEU A 265 -16.48 48.28 -18.93
N THR A 266 -17.59 48.81 -18.45
CA THR A 266 -17.60 50.09 -17.70
C THR A 266 -17.63 49.79 -16.20
N LEU A 267 -16.61 50.25 -15.50
CA LEU A 267 -16.47 50.11 -14.02
C LEU A 267 -16.34 51.51 -13.47
N ASN A 268 -17.18 51.86 -12.51
CA ASN A 268 -17.17 53.18 -11.82
C ASN A 268 -17.13 54.39 -12.79
N GLY A 269 -17.86 54.30 -13.92
CA GLY A 269 -17.91 55.36 -14.92
C GLY A 269 -16.74 55.36 -15.92
N VAL A 270 -15.78 54.46 -15.79
CA VAL A 270 -14.64 54.33 -16.70
C VAL A 270 -14.82 53.08 -17.59
N THR A 271 -14.72 53.25 -18.91
CA THR A 271 -14.82 52.16 -19.86
C THR A 271 -13.44 51.60 -20.20
N TYR A 272 -13.24 50.31 -19.92
CA TYR A 272 -12.03 49.54 -20.20
C TYR A 272 -12.29 48.63 -21.43
N THR A 273 -11.30 48.54 -22.32
CA THR A 273 -11.37 47.72 -23.54
C THR A 273 -10.34 46.58 -23.42
N PHE A 274 -10.78 45.34 -23.65
CA PHE A 274 -9.98 44.15 -23.57
C PHE A 274 -9.76 43.53 -24.97
N ALA A 275 -8.50 43.27 -25.27
CA ALA A 275 -8.12 42.57 -26.50
C ALA A 275 -8.61 41.11 -26.50
N SER A 276 -8.45 40.41 -27.62
CA SER A 276 -8.82 38.99 -27.73
C SER A 276 -8.03 38.07 -26.77
N ASN A 277 -6.83 38.48 -26.37
CA ASN A 277 -6.01 37.77 -25.37
C ASN A 277 -6.29 38.22 -23.91
N GLY A 278 -7.31 39.06 -23.72
CA GLY A 278 -7.75 39.55 -22.40
C GLY A 278 -6.95 40.74 -21.84
N VAL A 279 -5.91 41.22 -22.53
CA VAL A 279 -5.12 42.35 -22.06
C VAL A 279 -5.97 43.64 -22.17
N CYS A 280 -6.03 44.39 -21.06
CA CYS A 280 -6.64 45.72 -21.05
C CYS A 280 -5.77 46.73 -21.81
N GLN A 281 -6.35 47.41 -22.81
CA GLN A 281 -5.59 48.24 -23.74
C GLN A 281 -5.49 49.71 -23.33
N ASN A 282 -6.34 50.18 -22.43
CA ASN A 282 -6.46 51.61 -22.10
C ASN A 282 -6.24 51.95 -20.64
N VAL A 283 -5.55 51.12 -19.89
CA VAL A 283 -5.23 51.34 -18.45
C VAL A 283 -4.40 52.64 -18.26
N GLY A 284 -3.41 52.86 -19.11
CA GLY A 284 -2.49 53.98 -19.01
C GLY A 284 -3.09 55.38 -19.38
N SER A 285 -4.27 55.41 -20.01
CA SER A 285 -4.97 56.67 -20.40
C SER A 285 -5.93 57.18 -19.33
N GLN A 286 -6.06 56.48 -18.22
CA GLN A 286 -6.95 56.83 -17.10
C GLN A 286 -6.15 57.43 -15.92
N SER A 287 -6.71 58.42 -15.26
CA SER A 287 -6.08 59.10 -14.13
C SER A 287 -5.89 58.22 -12.86
N GLN A 288 -6.41 57.03 -12.86
CA GLN A 288 -6.22 56.01 -11.81
C GLN A 288 -5.96 54.65 -12.42
N SER A 289 -4.80 54.04 -12.13
CA SER A 289 -4.56 52.66 -12.42
C SER A 289 -5.54 51.75 -11.64
N PRO A 290 -6.11 50.73 -12.23
CA PRO A 290 -6.93 49.77 -11.50
C PRO A 290 -6.10 49.17 -10.36
N GLY A 291 -6.53 49.35 -9.11
CA GLY A 291 -5.95 48.61 -7.98
C GLY A 291 -6.20 47.13 -8.20
N GLY A 292 -5.17 46.33 -8.43
CA GLY A 292 -5.30 44.89 -8.67
C GLY A 292 -4.24 44.09 -7.94
N THR A 293 -4.50 42.83 -7.68
CA THR A 293 -3.52 41.88 -7.13
C THR A 293 -2.40 41.67 -8.15
N SER A 294 -1.17 42.11 -7.82
CA SER A 294 0.00 41.87 -8.66
C SER A 294 0.43 40.39 -8.56
N VAL A 295 0.48 39.71 -9.68
CA VAL A 295 0.93 38.31 -9.76
C VAL A 295 2.13 38.25 -10.71
N SER A 296 3.22 37.66 -10.25
CA SER A 296 4.55 37.73 -10.90
C SER A 296 4.79 36.64 -11.93
N THR A 297 3.78 35.99 -12.51
CA THR A 297 3.98 34.81 -13.41
C THR A 297 3.12 34.84 -14.67
N GLY A 298 3.64 34.35 -15.76
CA GLY A 298 3.23 34.12 -17.15
C GLY A 298 1.79 34.37 -17.63
N GLY A 299 1.63 34.90 -18.85
CA GLY A 299 0.34 35.17 -19.51
C GLY A 299 -0.36 33.91 -20.05
N PRO A 300 -1.61 34.04 -20.59
CA PRO A 300 -2.33 32.91 -21.18
C PRO A 300 -1.51 32.25 -22.29
N GLY A 301 -1.22 30.96 -22.13
CA GLY A 301 -0.44 30.18 -23.10
C GLY A 301 1.01 29.90 -22.73
N SER A 302 1.54 30.44 -21.63
CA SER A 302 2.87 30.05 -21.13
C SER A 302 2.74 29.06 -19.96
N SER A 303 3.08 27.80 -20.22
CA SER A 303 3.33 26.81 -19.19
C SER A 303 4.68 27.13 -18.54
N SER A 304 4.71 27.88 -17.44
CA SER A 304 5.91 28.09 -16.66
C SER A 304 6.14 26.90 -15.71
N SER A 305 7.26 26.20 -15.89
CA SER A 305 7.84 25.37 -14.86
C SER A 305 8.38 26.28 -13.74
N GLY A 306 7.56 26.69 -12.83
CA GLY A 306 7.93 27.45 -11.64
C GLY A 306 8.30 26.50 -10.51
N THR A 307 9.48 26.71 -9.94
CA THR A 307 9.92 26.09 -8.69
C THR A 307 8.90 26.36 -7.60
N ALA A 308 8.27 25.28 -7.11
CA ALA A 308 7.27 25.34 -6.06
C ALA A 308 7.88 25.84 -4.75
N SER A 309 7.43 27.02 -4.30
CA SER A 309 7.48 27.39 -2.89
C SER A 309 6.51 26.52 -2.10
N SER A 310 6.91 25.98 -0.98
CA SER A 310 6.19 25.04 -0.12
C SER A 310 4.97 25.67 0.58
N GLY A 311 3.95 26.01 -0.18
CA GLY A 311 2.66 26.51 0.31
C GLY A 311 1.55 25.85 -0.49
N GLY A 312 1.07 24.72 0.00
CA GLY A 312 -0.16 24.11 -0.49
C GLY A 312 -1.37 24.99 -0.26
N PRO A 313 -2.56 24.63 -0.77
CA PRO A 313 -3.78 25.28 -0.37
C PRO A 313 -3.82 25.21 1.16
N GLY A 314 -3.55 26.36 1.78
CA GLY A 314 -3.20 26.43 3.18
C GLY A 314 -4.22 25.74 4.06
N SER A 315 -3.75 25.02 5.04
CA SER A 315 -4.48 24.78 6.27
C SER A 315 -4.71 26.14 6.93
N SER A 316 -5.70 26.90 6.43
CA SER A 316 -6.23 28.04 7.16
C SER A 316 -7.02 27.47 8.33
N SER A 317 -6.49 27.64 9.54
CA SER A 317 -7.25 27.56 10.77
C SER A 317 -8.37 28.61 10.71
N GLY A 318 -9.54 28.22 10.26
CA GLY A 318 -10.71 29.07 10.11
C GLY A 318 -11.94 28.26 9.75
N SER A 319 -12.67 27.84 10.77
CA SER A 319 -14.10 27.53 10.86
C SER A 319 -14.81 26.95 9.61
N GLY A 320 -15.03 25.64 9.62
CA GLY A 320 -16.32 25.08 9.29
C GLY A 320 -16.68 24.82 7.85
N VAL A 321 -16.31 23.71 7.33
CA VAL A 321 -17.28 22.72 6.85
C VAL A 321 -16.85 21.39 7.44
N SER A 322 -17.59 20.94 8.44
CA SER A 322 -17.41 19.66 9.11
C SER A 322 -17.75 18.57 8.11
N TYR A 323 -16.74 17.94 7.52
CA TYR A 323 -16.90 16.56 7.09
C TYR A 323 -16.73 15.74 8.36
N GLU A 324 -17.83 15.24 8.90
CA GLU A 324 -17.82 14.35 10.06
C GLU A 324 -16.95 13.13 9.76
N SER A 325 -15.78 13.10 10.38
CA SER A 325 -15.04 11.85 10.57
C SER A 325 -15.68 11.12 11.76
N PRO A 326 -15.94 9.82 11.69
CA PRO A 326 -16.41 9.10 12.87
C PRO A 326 -15.25 9.03 13.89
N GLY A 327 -15.41 9.76 14.99
CA GLY A 327 -14.92 9.50 16.33
C GLY A 327 -13.41 9.44 16.55
N SER A 328 -12.82 10.57 17.00
CA SER A 328 -11.54 10.57 17.71
C SER A 328 -11.82 10.59 19.21
N SER A 329 -11.36 9.57 19.93
CA SER A 329 -11.22 9.59 21.38
C SER A 329 -9.74 9.68 21.75
N SER A 330 -9.49 10.68 22.57
CA SER A 330 -8.31 11.17 23.28
C SER A 330 -7.26 10.15 23.75
N SER A 331 -6.00 10.57 23.59
CA SER A 331 -4.80 10.05 24.23
C SER A 331 -4.77 10.30 25.75
N PRO A 332 -4.04 9.51 26.51
CA PRO A 332 -3.24 10.06 27.59
C PRO A 332 -1.75 9.73 27.48
N SER A 333 -1.02 10.65 28.02
CA SER A 333 0.43 10.84 28.07
C SER A 333 1.19 9.84 28.96
N SER A 334 2.50 9.67 28.58
CA SER A 334 3.73 9.56 29.38
C SER A 334 4.04 8.29 30.17
N SER A 335 5.20 7.70 29.93
CA SER A 335 6.44 7.73 30.73
C SER A 335 7.39 6.63 30.31
N SER A 336 8.63 7.02 30.03
CA SER A 336 9.81 6.12 30.00
C SER A 336 10.17 5.64 31.41
N PRO A 337 10.80 4.48 31.57
CA PRO A 337 12.21 4.49 31.91
C PRO A 337 13.06 3.29 31.40
N GLY A 338 14.37 3.51 31.32
CA GLY A 338 15.40 2.54 31.75
C GLY A 338 16.16 1.81 30.67
N SER A 339 17.33 2.31 30.38
CA SER A 339 18.48 1.66 29.75
C SER A 339 18.97 0.41 30.52
N VAL A 340 19.28 -0.69 29.81
CA VAL A 340 20.27 -1.68 30.26
C VAL A 340 21.07 -2.20 29.07
N SER A 341 22.37 -2.23 29.25
CA SER A 341 23.53 -2.47 28.46
C SER A 341 23.61 -3.80 27.69
N THR A 342 24.34 -3.75 26.59
CA THR A 342 24.86 -4.83 25.71
C THR A 342 25.77 -5.84 26.42
N PRO A 343 25.98 -7.03 25.84
CA PRO A 343 27.34 -7.44 25.50
C PRO A 343 27.53 -7.85 24.03
N SER A 344 28.70 -7.47 23.52
CA SER A 344 29.30 -7.77 22.25
C SER A 344 29.63 -9.24 22.03
N GLY A 345 29.54 -9.72 20.78
CA GLY A 345 30.08 -11.02 20.37
C GLY A 345 29.89 -11.34 18.90
N SER A 346 30.97 -11.09 18.15
CA SER A 346 31.52 -11.71 16.91
C SER A 346 30.60 -12.11 15.74
N SER A 347 30.97 -11.53 14.62
CA SER A 347 30.74 -11.80 13.20
C SER A 347 30.67 -13.28 12.78
N SER A 348 29.64 -13.62 12.00
CA SER A 348 29.74 -14.53 10.87
C SER A 348 28.70 -14.14 9.83
N SER A 349 29.20 -13.83 8.63
CA SER A 349 28.44 -13.51 7.42
C SER A 349 27.59 -14.70 6.98
N HIS A 350 26.26 -14.57 7.07
CA HIS A 350 25.33 -15.36 6.28
C HIS A 350 24.26 -14.41 5.78
N ASN A 351 24.16 -14.30 4.45
CA ASN A 351 23.00 -13.74 3.78
C ASN A 351 21.77 -14.58 4.14
N SER A 352 21.10 -14.21 5.19
CA SER A 352 19.75 -14.68 5.50
C SER A 352 18.81 -13.50 5.29
N ASP A 353 17.91 -13.62 4.31
CA ASP A 353 16.73 -12.76 4.17
C ASP A 353 15.96 -12.80 5.50
N GLU A 354 16.17 -11.81 6.35
CA GLU A 354 15.53 -11.71 7.65
C GLU A 354 14.11 -11.19 7.43
N LEU A 355 13.17 -12.13 7.32
CA LEU A 355 11.75 -11.85 7.30
C LEU A 355 11.30 -11.51 8.72
N VAL A 356 11.17 -10.22 9.02
CA VAL A 356 10.68 -9.76 10.33
C VAL A 356 9.16 -9.59 10.24
N PRO A 357 8.38 -10.31 11.05
CA PRO A 357 6.95 -10.01 11.18
C PRO A 357 6.79 -8.66 11.88
N PHE A 358 6.11 -7.71 11.23
CA PHE A 358 5.73 -6.46 11.89
C PHE A 358 4.66 -6.73 12.95
N LEU A 359 5.04 -6.60 14.21
CA LEU A 359 4.10 -6.55 15.31
C LEU A 359 3.55 -5.11 15.40
N THR A 360 2.39 -4.83 14.79
CA THR A 360 1.49 -3.71 15.06
C THR A 360 1.41 -2.51 14.13
N THR A 361 2.35 -2.23 13.21
CA THR A 361 2.21 -1.08 12.30
C THR A 361 2.43 -1.48 10.84
N GLY A 362 1.63 -0.93 9.93
CA GLY A 362 1.84 -1.06 8.48
C GLY A 362 3.21 -0.56 8.03
N PRO A 363 3.52 -0.58 6.72
CA PRO A 363 4.80 -0.16 6.20
C PRO A 363 5.17 1.23 6.72
N LYS A 364 6.36 1.36 7.36
CA LYS A 364 6.86 2.63 7.87
C LYS A 364 7.39 3.45 6.70
N LYS A 365 7.23 4.79 6.78
CA LYS A 365 7.95 5.72 5.91
C LYS A 365 9.43 5.60 6.22
N ASP A 366 10.21 5.15 5.24
CA ASP A 366 11.66 5.33 5.28
C ASP A 366 11.91 6.82 4.94
N ASN A 367 12.52 7.56 5.87
CA ASN A 367 12.95 8.96 5.66
C ASN A 367 14.14 9.01 4.72
#